data_bf97e9f26eb65dcf1bdd5307334e3da0
#
_entry.id   bf97e9f26eb65dcf1bdd5307334e3da0
#
_cell.length_a   1.000
_cell.length_b   1.000
_cell.length_c   1.000
_cell.angle_alpha   90.00
_cell.angle_beta   90.00
_cell.angle_gamma   90.00
#
_symmetry.space_group_name_H-M   'P 1'
#
loop_
_entity.id
_entity.type
_entity.pdbx_description
1 polymer ?
#
loop_
_entity_poly.entity_id
_entity_poly.type
_entity_poly.pdbx_seq_one_letter_code
_entity_poly.pdbx_strand_id
1 'polypeptide(L)'
;MAEQKKAPLLKKEEEYVKALEGFIAPEKDQVVLLLDYDGTLAPLTEELSVMPKDTEINIKKLAANEKIFMVVFSGRELSEIKNHLKFPNVTYAGNHGLEVEYPSGKKFKIEMPEELLEKHNKLVAELKEKVVCSGAWVEDKKISVTYHYKGVTDKLKAKLIAEAKGLIQSHGFQLIETPYALEGKPRVNWDKGEGAKMILEKQFDADWAKNLKIIYVGDDTTDEDAIKVLHGIGKTFRVSELPTLKTYANYQIKTVEEVGWLLKAIQAYYEKKKKV
;
A
#
# COMPACT_ATOMS: atom_id res chain seq x y z
N MET A 1 12.57 -14.34 -15.87
CA MET A 1 11.76 -13.26 -15.25
C MET A 1 10.54 -13.96 -14.61
N ALA A 2 10.11 -13.50 -13.43
CA ALA A 2 8.89 -14.02 -12.81
C ALA A 2 7.69 -13.68 -13.71
N GLU A 3 6.76 -14.64 -13.84
CA GLU A 3 5.52 -14.44 -14.58
C GLU A 3 4.34 -14.43 -13.63
N GLN A 4 3.35 -13.59 -13.93
CA GLN A 4 2.10 -13.56 -13.18
C GLN A 4 1.32 -14.86 -13.43
N LYS A 5 0.89 -15.50 -12.36
CA LYS A 5 0.10 -16.71 -12.38
C LYS A 5 -1.09 -16.63 -11.44
N LYS A 6 -2.05 -17.53 -11.61
CA LYS A 6 -3.13 -17.68 -10.64
C LYS A 6 -2.54 -18.19 -9.31
N ALA A 7 -2.63 -17.38 -8.27
CA ALA A 7 -2.21 -17.78 -6.92
C ALA A 7 -3.29 -18.66 -6.25
N PRO A 8 -2.92 -19.62 -5.39
CA PRO A 8 -3.88 -20.37 -4.59
C PRO A 8 -4.63 -19.45 -3.63
N LEU A 9 -5.97 -19.52 -3.69
CA LEU A 9 -6.86 -18.77 -2.79
C LEU A 9 -6.96 -19.50 -1.44
N LEU A 10 -6.63 -18.82 -0.36
CA LEU A 10 -6.84 -19.30 1.00
C LEU A 10 -8.30 -19.08 1.40
N LYS A 11 -8.95 -20.10 1.99
CA LYS A 11 -10.39 -20.09 2.28
C LYS A 11 -10.74 -20.32 3.74
N LYS A 12 -9.79 -20.81 4.53
CA LYS A 12 -9.99 -21.19 5.93
C LYS A 12 -8.82 -20.72 6.79
N GLU A 13 -9.06 -20.39 8.04
CA GLU A 13 -8.02 -19.92 8.96
C GLU A 13 -6.80 -20.87 9.05
N GLU A 14 -7.02 -22.19 8.99
CA GLU A 14 -5.93 -23.15 9.07
C GLU A 14 -4.97 -23.09 7.86
N GLU A 15 -5.47 -22.65 6.71
CA GLU A 15 -4.65 -22.54 5.49
C GLU A 15 -3.64 -21.39 5.60
N TYR A 16 -3.96 -20.32 6.35
CA TYR A 16 -3.03 -19.23 6.64
C TYR A 16 -1.88 -19.70 7.54
N VAL A 17 -2.18 -20.54 8.53
CA VAL A 17 -1.14 -21.15 9.36
C VAL A 17 -0.22 -22.04 8.51
N LYS A 18 -0.80 -22.89 7.64
CA LYS A 18 -0.02 -23.74 6.73
C LYS A 18 0.83 -22.94 5.74
N ALA A 19 0.31 -21.82 5.21
CA ALA A 19 1.05 -20.94 4.31
C ALA A 19 2.33 -20.37 4.93
N LEU A 20 2.34 -20.22 6.25
CA LEU A 20 3.48 -19.71 7.03
C LEU A 20 4.35 -20.82 7.65
N GLU A 21 3.92 -22.07 7.56
CA GLU A 21 4.64 -23.21 8.13
C GLU A 21 6.04 -23.33 7.52
N GLY A 22 7.05 -23.50 8.38
CA GLY A 22 8.45 -23.53 7.98
C GLY A 22 9.03 -22.19 7.46
N PHE A 23 8.21 -21.16 7.34
CA PHE A 23 8.67 -19.83 6.91
C PHE A 23 9.10 -18.96 8.10
N ILE A 24 8.36 -18.97 9.20
CA ILE A 24 8.66 -18.21 10.42
C ILE A 24 9.15 -19.15 11.51
N ALA A 25 10.37 -18.89 12.02
CA ALA A 25 10.88 -19.46 13.25
C ALA A 25 10.98 -18.37 14.33
N PRO A 26 9.96 -18.19 15.21
CA PRO A 26 9.81 -17.01 16.07
C PRO A 26 10.99 -16.72 17.00
N GLU A 27 11.84 -17.73 17.25
CA GLU A 27 13.00 -17.59 18.12
C GLU A 27 14.20 -16.96 17.45
N LYS A 28 14.33 -17.20 16.16
CA LYS A 28 15.51 -16.84 15.37
C LYS A 28 15.22 -15.71 14.41
N ASP A 29 14.00 -15.67 13.87
CA ASP A 29 13.67 -14.80 12.76
C ASP A 29 13.17 -13.43 13.23
N GLN A 30 13.66 -12.39 12.59
CA GLN A 30 13.02 -11.08 12.55
C GLN A 30 12.05 -11.08 11.39
N VAL A 31 10.79 -10.75 11.66
CA VAL A 31 9.72 -10.68 10.66
C VAL A 31 9.45 -9.24 10.29
N VAL A 32 9.36 -8.98 9.00
CA VAL A 32 8.94 -7.70 8.45
C VAL A 32 7.55 -7.86 7.85
N LEU A 33 6.61 -7.05 8.31
CA LEU A 33 5.25 -6.97 7.78
C LEU A 33 5.12 -5.67 6.97
N LEU A 34 4.94 -5.80 5.66
CA LEU A 34 4.67 -4.72 4.74
C LEU A 34 3.20 -4.82 4.32
N LEU A 35 2.37 -3.91 4.81
CA LEU A 35 0.92 -4.00 4.71
C LEU A 35 0.39 -2.76 3.98
N ASP A 36 -0.29 -2.94 2.87
CA ASP A 36 -1.08 -1.88 2.26
C ASP A 36 -2.32 -1.58 3.13
N TYR A 37 -2.90 -0.38 2.96
CA TYR A 37 -4.02 0.04 3.79
C TYR A 37 -5.37 -0.07 3.08
N ASP A 38 -5.60 0.74 2.05
CA ASP A 38 -6.89 0.85 1.36
C ASP A 38 -7.13 -0.39 0.47
N GLY A 39 -8.20 -1.14 0.71
CA GLY A 39 -8.48 -2.41 0.03
C GLY A 39 -7.78 -3.63 0.65
N THR A 40 -6.88 -3.42 1.61
CA THR A 40 -6.09 -4.46 2.27
C THR A 40 -6.38 -4.55 3.77
N LEU A 41 -6.02 -3.53 4.55
CA LEU A 41 -6.32 -3.48 5.99
C LEU A 41 -7.68 -2.88 6.28
N ALA A 42 -8.19 -2.03 5.39
CA ALA A 42 -9.50 -1.41 5.48
C ALA A 42 -10.21 -1.49 4.12
N PRO A 43 -11.54 -1.51 4.08
CA PRO A 43 -12.29 -1.52 2.83
C PRO A 43 -11.90 -0.34 1.92
N LEU A 44 -11.84 -0.58 0.60
CA LEU A 44 -11.58 0.47 -0.37
C LEU A 44 -12.79 1.39 -0.50
N THR A 45 -12.64 2.64 -0.06
CA THR A 45 -13.67 3.67 -0.13
C THR A 45 -13.07 4.99 -0.59
N GLU A 46 -13.89 5.96 -0.97
CA GLU A 46 -13.41 7.31 -1.32
C GLU A 46 -12.85 8.05 -0.12
N GLU A 47 -13.54 7.91 1.01
CA GLU A 47 -13.06 8.43 2.28
C GLU A 47 -12.12 7.41 2.95
N LEU A 48 -11.32 7.87 3.90
CA LEU A 48 -10.45 7.02 4.67
C LEU A 48 -11.28 6.09 5.57
N SER A 49 -11.39 4.84 5.20
CA SER A 49 -12.20 3.87 5.90
C SER A 49 -11.53 3.28 7.13
N VAL A 50 -12.33 2.76 8.04
CA VAL A 50 -11.86 2.15 9.29
C VAL A 50 -11.64 0.66 9.06
N MET A 51 -10.49 0.14 9.48
CA MET A 51 -10.21 -1.28 9.42
C MET A 51 -11.12 -2.08 10.37
N PRO A 52 -11.38 -3.37 10.09
CA PRO A 52 -12.10 -4.26 11.00
C PRO A 52 -11.44 -4.28 12.39
N LYS A 53 -12.26 -4.31 13.44
CA LYS A 53 -11.79 -4.23 14.83
C LYS A 53 -10.79 -5.34 15.19
N ASP A 54 -11.01 -6.54 14.70
CA ASP A 54 -10.11 -7.67 14.96
C ASP A 54 -8.75 -7.47 14.26
N THR A 55 -8.76 -6.90 13.06
CA THR A 55 -7.53 -6.51 12.33
C THR A 55 -6.75 -5.47 13.13
N GLU A 56 -7.42 -4.44 13.65
CA GLU A 56 -6.81 -3.40 14.48
C GLU A 56 -6.16 -3.98 15.76
N ILE A 57 -6.86 -4.89 16.44
CA ILE A 57 -6.34 -5.57 17.62
C ILE A 57 -5.08 -6.38 17.29
N ASN A 58 -5.11 -7.14 16.20
CA ASN A 58 -3.97 -7.95 15.78
C ASN A 58 -2.76 -7.08 15.39
N ILE A 59 -2.97 -5.97 14.67
CA ILE A 59 -1.91 -5.02 14.34
C ILE A 59 -1.26 -4.45 15.61
N LYS A 60 -2.05 -3.99 16.58
CA LYS A 60 -1.54 -3.46 17.84
C LYS A 60 -0.68 -4.49 18.59
N LYS A 61 -1.11 -5.74 18.63
CA LYS A 61 -0.35 -6.82 19.28
C LYS A 61 0.94 -7.15 18.54
N LEU A 62 0.89 -7.23 17.22
CA LEU A 62 2.06 -7.53 16.39
C LEU A 62 3.07 -6.38 16.44
N ALA A 63 2.63 -5.12 16.37
CA ALA A 63 3.49 -3.95 16.48
C ALA A 63 4.15 -3.79 17.86
N ALA A 64 3.58 -4.39 18.90
CA ALA A 64 4.19 -4.43 20.23
C ALA A 64 5.28 -5.51 20.38
N ASN A 65 5.49 -6.38 19.40
CA ASN A 65 6.50 -7.42 19.41
C ASN A 65 7.81 -6.92 18.78
N GLU A 66 8.88 -6.84 19.57
CA GLU A 66 10.20 -6.34 19.15
C GLU A 66 10.83 -7.11 17.98
N LYS A 67 10.40 -8.35 17.73
CA LYS A 67 10.83 -9.16 16.59
C LYS A 67 10.06 -8.86 15.30
N ILE A 68 9.09 -7.98 15.35
CA ILE A 68 8.27 -7.60 14.19
C ILE A 68 8.54 -6.14 13.84
N PHE A 69 9.05 -5.92 12.66
CA PHE A 69 9.10 -4.60 12.04
C PHE A 69 7.89 -4.44 11.12
N MET A 70 7.03 -3.48 11.42
CA MET A 70 5.78 -3.28 10.69
C MET A 70 5.81 -1.97 9.91
N VAL A 71 5.38 -2.05 8.64
CA VAL A 71 5.20 -0.90 7.77
C VAL A 71 3.77 -0.91 7.24
N VAL A 72 3.09 0.22 7.37
CA VAL A 72 1.83 0.46 6.66
C VAL A 72 2.13 1.35 5.46
N PHE A 73 1.88 0.80 4.27
CA PHE A 73 1.96 1.52 3.00
C PHE A 73 0.59 2.13 2.65
N SER A 74 0.61 3.30 2.03
CA SER A 74 -0.62 3.89 1.47
C SER A 74 -0.28 4.76 0.26
N GLY A 75 -1.21 4.85 -0.68
CA GLY A 75 -1.21 5.85 -1.73
C GLY A 75 -1.59 7.25 -1.24
N ARG A 76 -2.10 7.35 0.01
CA ARG A 76 -2.46 8.61 0.66
C ARG A 76 -1.24 9.38 1.14
N GLU A 77 -1.44 10.67 1.46
CA GLU A 77 -0.40 11.48 2.10
C GLU A 77 0.02 10.87 3.45
N LEU A 78 1.32 10.92 3.75
CA LEU A 78 1.88 10.36 5.00
C LEU A 78 1.19 10.90 6.26
N SER A 79 0.90 12.19 6.29
CA SER A 79 0.25 12.84 7.44
C SER A 79 -1.18 12.34 7.66
N GLU A 80 -1.92 12.08 6.58
CA GLU A 80 -3.28 11.58 6.61
C GLU A 80 -3.33 10.19 7.23
N ILE A 81 -2.59 9.22 6.64
CA ILE A 81 -2.61 7.83 7.13
C ILE A 81 -2.08 7.70 8.56
N LYS A 82 -1.02 8.43 8.90
CA LYS A 82 -0.47 8.44 10.26
C LYS A 82 -1.44 8.99 11.29
N ASN A 83 -2.10 10.15 10.99
CA ASN A 83 -3.05 10.78 11.89
C ASN A 83 -4.32 9.94 12.07
N HIS A 84 -4.68 9.16 11.07
CA HIS A 84 -5.81 8.24 11.16
C HIS A 84 -5.51 7.04 12.08
N LEU A 85 -4.38 6.36 11.89
CA LEU A 85 -4.08 5.11 12.57
C LEU A 85 -3.47 5.29 13.96
N LYS A 86 -2.50 6.18 14.12
CA LYS A 86 -1.82 6.49 15.40
C LYS A 86 -1.27 5.27 16.14
N PHE A 87 -0.85 4.22 15.42
CA PHE A 87 -0.25 3.06 16.06
C PHE A 87 1.19 3.36 16.48
N PRO A 88 1.56 3.08 17.73
CA PRO A 88 2.96 3.10 18.14
C PRO A 88 3.72 1.94 17.46
N ASN A 89 5.02 2.10 17.31
CA ASN A 89 5.94 1.09 16.75
C ASN A 89 5.62 0.66 15.30
N VAL A 90 4.88 1.47 14.55
CA VAL A 90 4.60 1.25 13.13
C VAL A 90 5.33 2.30 12.30
N THR A 91 6.00 1.87 11.26
CA THR A 91 6.53 2.74 10.22
C THR A 91 5.41 3.06 9.24
N TYR A 92 5.23 4.31 8.90
CA TYR A 92 4.24 4.76 7.92
C TYR A 92 4.94 5.17 6.63
N ALA A 93 4.43 4.69 5.50
CA ALA A 93 4.90 5.02 4.18
C ALA A 93 3.74 5.57 3.35
N GLY A 94 3.73 6.89 3.15
CA GLY A 94 2.75 7.61 2.34
C GLY A 94 3.19 7.79 0.89
N ASN A 95 2.26 8.18 0.02
CA ASN A 95 2.53 8.42 -1.40
C ASN A 95 3.30 7.27 -2.07
N HIS A 96 2.86 6.01 -1.82
CA HIS A 96 3.53 4.79 -2.31
C HIS A 96 5.00 4.66 -1.87
N GLY A 97 5.35 5.12 -0.66
CA GLY A 97 6.71 5.03 -0.10
C GLY A 97 7.62 6.21 -0.44
N LEU A 98 7.13 7.25 -1.12
CA LEU A 98 7.90 8.48 -1.36
C LEU A 98 8.18 9.26 -0.08
N GLU A 99 7.33 9.10 0.93
CA GLU A 99 7.48 9.69 2.26
C GLU A 99 7.36 8.59 3.31
N VAL A 100 8.32 8.51 4.22
CA VAL A 100 8.37 7.49 5.27
C VAL A 100 8.64 8.14 6.62
N GLU A 101 7.91 7.72 7.64
CA GLU A 101 8.19 8.08 9.03
C GLU A 101 8.30 6.82 9.90
N TYR A 102 9.44 6.68 10.55
CA TYR A 102 9.75 5.58 11.46
C TYR A 102 9.22 5.85 12.88
N PRO A 103 9.00 4.83 13.72
CA PRO A 103 8.57 5.00 15.11
C PRO A 103 9.48 5.91 15.94
N SER A 104 10.76 5.97 15.59
CA SER A 104 11.75 6.87 16.21
C SER A 104 11.51 8.36 15.91
N GLY A 105 10.56 8.68 15.03
CA GLY A 105 10.37 10.03 14.50
C GLY A 105 11.30 10.39 13.35
N LYS A 106 12.24 9.50 12.97
CA LYS A 106 13.09 9.69 11.79
C LYS A 106 12.20 9.70 10.54
N LYS A 107 12.40 10.69 9.70
CA LYS A 107 11.67 10.84 8.43
C LYS A 107 12.60 10.66 7.26
N PHE A 108 12.05 10.12 6.20
CA PHE A 108 12.67 10.06 4.89
C PHE A 108 11.65 10.54 3.86
N LYS A 109 12.13 11.33 2.91
CA LYS A 109 11.34 11.82 1.78
C LYS A 109 12.21 11.77 0.54
N ILE A 110 11.65 11.27 -0.55
CA ILE A 110 12.28 11.42 -1.87
C ILE A 110 12.11 12.89 -2.27
N GLU A 111 13.24 13.58 -2.47
CA GLU A 111 13.21 14.94 -2.99
C GLU A 111 12.86 14.89 -4.47
N MET A 112 11.78 15.59 -4.81
CA MET A 112 11.35 15.75 -6.20
C MET A 112 12.17 16.85 -6.85
N PRO A 113 12.60 16.66 -8.12
CA PRO A 113 13.24 17.74 -8.87
C PRO A 113 12.36 19.00 -8.88
N GLU A 114 12.98 20.17 -8.71
CA GLU A 114 12.27 21.46 -8.65
C GLU A 114 11.37 21.69 -9.88
N GLU A 115 11.85 21.35 -11.07
CA GLU A 115 11.06 21.39 -12.31
C GLU A 115 9.77 20.56 -12.24
N LEU A 116 9.82 19.40 -11.56
CA LEU A 116 8.66 18.54 -11.42
C LEU A 116 7.67 19.10 -10.40
N LEU A 117 8.16 19.72 -9.32
CA LEU A 117 7.32 20.43 -8.35
C LEU A 117 6.61 21.62 -8.98
N GLU A 118 7.30 22.39 -9.84
CA GLU A 118 6.68 23.48 -10.59
C GLU A 118 5.57 22.97 -11.54
N LYS A 119 5.84 21.88 -12.28
CA LYS A 119 4.83 21.24 -13.14
C LYS A 119 3.64 20.73 -12.33
N HIS A 120 3.88 20.15 -11.17
CA HIS A 120 2.81 19.70 -10.25
C HIS A 120 1.93 20.86 -9.81
N ASN A 121 2.54 21.95 -9.32
CA ASN A 121 1.81 23.13 -8.85
C ASN A 121 0.96 23.76 -9.96
N LYS A 122 1.51 23.84 -11.18
CA LYS A 122 0.76 24.31 -12.36
C LYS A 122 -0.41 23.39 -12.70
N LEU A 123 -0.18 22.07 -12.72
CA LEU A 123 -1.25 21.09 -12.98
C LEU A 123 -2.38 21.19 -11.96
N VAL A 124 -2.05 21.26 -10.66
CA VAL A 124 -3.05 21.42 -9.58
C VAL A 124 -3.86 22.69 -9.76
N ALA A 125 -3.21 23.81 -10.07
CA ALA A 125 -3.88 25.10 -10.32
C ALA A 125 -4.83 25.01 -11.52
N GLU A 126 -4.36 24.46 -12.64
CA GLU A 126 -5.18 24.35 -13.86
C GLU A 126 -6.34 23.36 -13.69
N LEU A 127 -6.16 22.25 -12.99
CA LEU A 127 -7.26 21.32 -12.67
C LEU A 127 -8.31 22.03 -11.81
N LYS A 128 -7.89 22.77 -10.76
CA LYS A 128 -8.82 23.52 -9.91
C LYS A 128 -9.61 24.59 -10.69
N GLU A 129 -8.97 25.26 -11.63
CA GLU A 129 -9.59 26.32 -12.43
C GLU A 129 -10.56 25.76 -13.50
N LYS A 130 -10.13 24.69 -14.22
CA LYS A 130 -10.81 24.28 -15.46
C LYS A 130 -11.83 23.17 -15.28
N VAL A 131 -11.64 22.25 -14.30
CA VAL A 131 -12.47 21.04 -14.20
C VAL A 131 -13.20 20.87 -12.86
N VAL A 132 -12.97 21.73 -11.87
CA VAL A 132 -13.73 21.69 -10.61
C VAL A 132 -15.11 22.31 -10.82
N CYS A 133 -16.14 21.57 -10.41
CA CYS A 133 -17.53 22.00 -10.40
C CYS A 133 -18.29 21.24 -9.30
N SER A 134 -19.61 21.43 -9.20
CA SER A 134 -20.42 20.64 -8.26
C SER A 134 -20.27 19.14 -8.54
N GLY A 135 -19.83 18.41 -7.52
CA GLY A 135 -19.58 16.97 -7.59
C GLY A 135 -18.18 16.56 -8.09
N ALA A 136 -17.29 17.54 -8.34
CA ALA A 136 -15.89 17.30 -8.67
C ALA A 136 -14.96 18.11 -7.79
N TRP A 137 -13.81 17.54 -7.44
CA TRP A 137 -12.78 18.22 -6.65
C TRP A 137 -11.39 17.68 -6.94
N VAL A 138 -10.38 18.44 -6.57
CA VAL A 138 -8.96 18.12 -6.77
C VAL A 138 -8.29 17.89 -5.42
N GLU A 139 -7.71 16.73 -5.24
CA GLU A 139 -6.88 16.36 -4.10
C GLU A 139 -5.40 16.56 -4.47
N ASP A 140 -4.76 17.51 -3.79
CA ASP A 140 -3.33 17.76 -3.94
C ASP A 140 -2.56 16.97 -2.87
N LYS A 141 -1.93 15.87 -3.29
CA LYS A 141 -1.09 15.01 -2.44
C LYS A 141 0.37 15.46 -2.39
N LYS A 142 0.69 16.69 -2.81
CA LYS A 142 2.03 17.31 -2.85
C LYS A 142 2.98 16.72 -3.89
N ILE A 143 2.83 15.45 -4.25
CA ILE A 143 3.68 14.74 -5.20
C ILE A 143 2.85 14.21 -6.36
N SER A 144 1.67 13.69 -6.08
CA SER A 144 0.64 13.31 -7.05
C SER A 144 -0.62 14.17 -6.88
N VAL A 145 -1.50 14.12 -7.84
CA VAL A 145 -2.78 14.83 -7.80
C VAL A 145 -3.90 13.90 -8.22
N THR A 146 -5.03 13.93 -7.51
CA THR A 146 -6.21 13.17 -7.88
C THR A 146 -7.38 14.10 -8.19
N TYR A 147 -7.98 13.92 -9.37
CA TYR A 147 -9.22 14.57 -9.76
C TYR A 147 -10.40 13.61 -9.55
N HIS A 148 -11.25 13.91 -8.59
CA HIS A 148 -12.44 13.14 -8.25
C HIS A 148 -13.65 13.69 -9.00
N TYR A 149 -14.45 12.81 -9.63
CA TYR A 149 -15.59 13.21 -10.48
C TYR A 149 -16.86 12.36 -10.26
N LYS A 150 -16.95 11.60 -9.18
CA LYS A 150 -18.09 10.71 -8.90
C LYS A 150 -19.42 11.46 -8.86
N GLY A 151 -19.45 12.62 -8.23
CA GLY A 151 -20.66 13.44 -8.06
C GLY A 151 -21.01 14.29 -9.28
N VAL A 152 -20.23 14.25 -10.37
CA VAL A 152 -20.50 15.04 -11.58
C VAL A 152 -21.67 14.46 -12.35
N THR A 153 -22.56 15.32 -12.86
CA THR A 153 -23.68 14.91 -13.70
C THR A 153 -23.21 14.32 -15.02
N ASP A 154 -23.91 13.32 -15.55
CA ASP A 154 -23.50 12.59 -16.77
C ASP A 154 -23.32 13.52 -17.99
N LYS A 155 -24.10 14.60 -18.07
CA LYS A 155 -24.01 15.62 -19.15
C LYS A 155 -22.62 16.28 -19.20
N LEU A 156 -21.96 16.51 -18.08
CA LEU A 156 -20.66 17.18 -17.98
C LEU A 156 -19.50 16.20 -17.83
N LYS A 157 -19.77 15.03 -17.30
CA LYS A 157 -18.74 14.04 -16.89
C LYS A 157 -17.74 13.72 -18.00
N ALA A 158 -18.22 13.36 -19.17
CA ALA A 158 -17.35 12.98 -20.29
C ALA A 158 -16.42 14.13 -20.73
N LYS A 159 -16.92 15.37 -20.76
CA LYS A 159 -16.13 16.54 -21.11
C LYS A 159 -15.05 16.82 -20.08
N LEU A 160 -15.43 16.86 -18.80
CA LEU A 160 -14.50 17.18 -17.70
C LEU A 160 -13.44 16.11 -17.53
N ILE A 161 -13.78 14.83 -17.70
CA ILE A 161 -12.82 13.72 -17.69
C ILE A 161 -11.80 13.89 -18.83
N ALA A 162 -12.27 14.17 -20.06
CA ALA A 162 -11.37 14.35 -21.20
C ALA A 162 -10.42 15.54 -20.98
N GLU A 163 -10.92 16.64 -20.46
CA GLU A 163 -10.13 17.84 -20.15
C GLU A 163 -9.09 17.57 -19.05
N ALA A 164 -9.51 16.93 -17.95
CA ALA A 164 -8.60 16.56 -16.88
C ALA A 164 -7.50 15.57 -17.33
N LYS A 165 -7.84 14.59 -18.17
CA LYS A 165 -6.85 13.68 -18.79
C LYS A 165 -5.83 14.45 -19.62
N GLY A 166 -6.32 15.37 -20.47
CA GLY A 166 -5.45 16.23 -21.30
C GLY A 166 -4.49 17.06 -20.45
N LEU A 167 -4.98 17.67 -19.37
CA LEU A 167 -4.15 18.44 -18.43
C LEU A 167 -3.08 17.58 -17.76
N ILE A 168 -3.45 16.43 -17.19
CA ILE A 168 -2.51 15.52 -16.54
C ILE A 168 -1.40 15.10 -17.51
N GLN A 169 -1.77 14.71 -18.73
CA GLN A 169 -0.81 14.25 -19.74
C GLN A 169 0.07 15.39 -20.30
N SER A 170 -0.49 16.59 -20.53
CA SER A 170 0.26 17.72 -21.06
C SER A 170 1.32 18.26 -20.11
N HIS A 171 1.08 18.12 -18.79
CA HIS A 171 2.10 18.42 -17.76
C HIS A 171 3.14 17.31 -17.57
N GLY A 172 3.07 16.21 -18.35
CA GLY A 172 4.04 15.11 -18.33
C GLY A 172 3.82 14.11 -17.22
N PHE A 173 2.67 14.14 -16.53
CA PHE A 173 2.31 13.15 -15.51
C PHE A 173 1.78 11.86 -16.14
N GLN A 174 2.01 10.74 -15.48
CA GLN A 174 1.39 9.48 -15.80
C GLN A 174 -0.07 9.51 -15.32
N LEU A 175 -1.00 9.21 -16.23
CA LEU A 175 -2.40 9.10 -15.92
C LEU A 175 -2.73 7.68 -15.43
N ILE A 176 -3.39 7.59 -14.28
CA ILE A 176 -4.01 6.36 -13.76
C ILE A 176 -5.51 6.63 -13.66
N GLU A 177 -6.30 5.72 -14.26
CA GLU A 177 -7.75 5.81 -14.26
C GLU A 177 -8.34 4.85 -13.23
N THR A 178 -9.22 5.36 -12.40
CA THR A 178 -10.06 4.58 -11.49
C THR A 178 -11.53 4.79 -11.84
N PRO A 179 -12.48 4.00 -11.33
CA PRO A 179 -13.90 4.16 -11.67
C PRO A 179 -14.48 5.56 -11.44
N TYR A 180 -13.91 6.33 -10.50
CA TYR A 180 -14.47 7.61 -10.07
C TYR A 180 -13.45 8.74 -9.95
N ALA A 181 -12.20 8.48 -10.31
CA ALA A 181 -11.12 9.46 -10.21
C ALA A 181 -10.05 9.28 -11.30
N LEU A 182 -9.29 10.33 -11.55
CA LEU A 182 -8.09 10.33 -12.38
C LEU A 182 -6.91 10.73 -11.49
N GLU A 183 -5.90 9.88 -11.39
CA GLU A 183 -4.68 10.22 -10.69
C GLU A 183 -3.58 10.59 -11.67
N GLY A 184 -2.95 11.74 -11.44
CA GLY A 184 -1.72 12.16 -12.09
C GLY A 184 -0.52 11.86 -11.21
N LYS A 185 0.30 10.86 -11.58
CA LYS A 185 1.55 10.54 -10.89
C LYS A 185 2.74 11.14 -11.63
N PRO A 186 3.76 11.66 -10.92
CA PRO A 186 4.99 12.07 -11.56
C PRO A 186 5.68 10.89 -12.24
N ARG A 187 6.29 11.11 -13.38
CA ARG A 187 7.13 10.10 -14.07
C ARG A 187 8.51 10.02 -13.41
N VAL A 188 8.54 9.56 -12.18
CA VAL A 188 9.77 9.20 -11.49
C VAL A 188 9.92 7.68 -11.54
N ASN A 189 11.14 7.19 -11.55
CA ASN A 189 11.40 5.76 -11.45
C ASN A 189 11.17 5.31 -10.00
N TRP A 190 9.91 5.34 -9.56
CA TRP A 190 9.49 5.03 -8.22
C TRP A 190 8.12 4.35 -8.21
N ASP A 191 8.06 3.25 -7.48
CA ASP A 191 6.84 2.46 -7.23
C ASP A 191 6.86 1.89 -5.81
N LYS A 192 5.82 1.15 -5.41
CA LYS A 192 5.78 0.51 -4.08
C LYS A 192 6.93 -0.50 -3.88
N GLY A 193 7.44 -1.11 -4.95
CA GLY A 193 8.59 -2.02 -4.90
C GLY A 193 9.88 -1.31 -4.52
N GLU A 194 10.16 -0.17 -5.16
CA GLU A 194 11.32 0.67 -4.82
C GLU A 194 11.17 1.26 -3.41
N GLY A 195 9.93 1.64 -3.01
CA GLY A 195 9.65 2.08 -1.65
C GLY A 195 9.93 0.99 -0.61
N ALA A 196 9.50 -0.23 -0.86
CA ALA A 196 9.76 -1.38 0.02
C ALA A 196 11.25 -1.67 0.14
N LYS A 197 11.98 -1.74 -0.97
CA LYS A 197 13.44 -1.93 -0.98
C LYS A 197 14.16 -0.85 -0.17
N MET A 198 13.85 0.40 -0.44
CA MET A 198 14.47 1.54 0.25
C MET A 198 14.24 1.47 1.77
N ILE A 199 13.04 1.13 2.23
CA ILE A 199 12.74 0.99 3.66
C ILE A 199 13.58 -0.14 4.26
N LEU A 200 13.66 -1.28 3.59
CA LEU A 200 14.43 -2.44 4.04
C LEU A 200 15.95 -2.14 4.10
N GLU A 201 16.49 -1.51 3.06
CA GLU A 201 17.90 -1.11 2.99
C GLU A 201 18.29 -0.05 4.03
N LYS A 202 17.37 0.88 4.36
CA LYS A 202 17.63 1.91 5.37
C LYS A 202 17.46 1.42 6.81
N GLN A 203 16.62 0.43 7.02
CA GLN A 203 16.31 -0.11 8.35
C GLN A 203 17.23 -1.27 8.73
N PHE A 204 17.65 -2.05 7.76
CA PHE A 204 18.45 -3.26 7.94
C PHE A 204 19.75 -3.16 7.15
N ASP A 205 20.58 -4.19 7.22
CA ASP A 205 21.82 -4.28 6.46
C ASP A 205 21.61 -4.63 4.97
N ALA A 206 22.68 -4.64 4.19
CA ALA A 206 22.63 -4.96 2.77
C ALA A 206 22.17 -6.41 2.47
N ASP A 207 22.28 -7.30 3.43
CA ASP A 207 21.89 -8.72 3.33
C ASP A 207 20.44 -8.98 3.80
N TRP A 208 19.62 -7.94 3.95
CA TRP A 208 18.25 -8.04 4.42
C TRP A 208 17.44 -9.14 3.73
N ALA A 209 17.63 -9.31 2.42
CA ALA A 209 16.92 -10.31 1.63
C ALA A 209 17.22 -11.78 2.05
N LYS A 210 18.35 -12.03 2.69
CA LYS A 210 18.75 -13.35 3.20
C LYS A 210 18.35 -13.55 4.67
N ASN A 211 18.35 -12.47 5.43
CA ASN A 211 18.27 -12.52 6.89
C ASN A 211 16.87 -12.30 7.44
N LEU A 212 15.98 -11.67 6.66
CA LEU A 212 14.64 -11.32 7.12
C LEU A 212 13.57 -12.27 6.59
N LYS A 213 12.50 -12.44 7.36
CA LYS A 213 11.26 -13.07 6.94
C LYS A 213 10.26 -12.00 6.59
N ILE A 214 10.08 -11.74 5.31
CA ILE A 214 9.26 -10.64 4.81
C ILE A 214 7.89 -11.16 4.40
N ILE A 215 6.84 -10.51 4.87
CA ILE A 215 5.46 -10.75 4.48
C ILE A 215 4.92 -9.45 3.89
N TYR A 216 4.38 -9.52 2.67
CA TYR A 216 3.73 -8.43 2.00
C TYR A 216 2.26 -8.76 1.74
N VAL A 217 1.37 -7.80 1.99
CA VAL A 217 -0.07 -7.91 1.68
C VAL A 217 -0.53 -6.65 0.99
N GLY A 218 -1.22 -6.80 -0.16
CA GLY A 218 -1.77 -5.67 -0.92
C GLY A 218 -2.87 -6.11 -1.89
N ASP A 219 -3.67 -5.17 -2.40
CA ASP A 219 -4.88 -5.47 -3.19
C ASP A 219 -4.85 -4.93 -4.63
N ASP A 220 -4.01 -3.94 -4.96
CA ASP A 220 -4.06 -3.27 -6.25
C ASP A 220 -2.84 -3.52 -7.16
N THR A 221 -2.80 -2.87 -8.31
CA THR A 221 -1.71 -3.00 -9.29
C THR A 221 -0.40 -2.39 -8.80
N THR A 222 -0.45 -1.41 -7.91
CA THR A 222 0.77 -0.80 -7.33
C THR A 222 1.43 -1.73 -6.33
N ASP A 223 0.66 -2.64 -5.71
CA ASP A 223 1.19 -3.69 -4.84
C ASP A 223 1.93 -4.77 -5.62
N GLU A 224 1.54 -5.02 -6.87
CA GLU A 224 2.25 -5.99 -7.72
C GLU A 224 3.73 -5.60 -7.93
N ASP A 225 4.08 -4.32 -7.88
CA ASP A 225 5.46 -3.86 -7.96
C ASP A 225 6.26 -4.34 -6.74
N ALA A 226 5.71 -4.19 -5.54
CA ALA A 226 6.34 -4.67 -4.31
C ALA A 226 6.34 -6.22 -4.23
N ILE A 227 5.23 -6.86 -4.60
CA ILE A 227 5.11 -8.33 -4.66
C ILE A 227 6.16 -8.91 -5.62
N LYS A 228 6.38 -8.28 -6.76
CA LYS A 228 7.37 -8.70 -7.77
C LYS A 228 8.79 -8.58 -7.25
N VAL A 229 9.13 -7.48 -6.58
CA VAL A 229 10.45 -7.28 -5.95
C VAL A 229 10.73 -8.34 -4.88
N LEU A 230 9.71 -8.72 -4.12
CA LEU A 230 9.81 -9.70 -3.03
C LEU A 230 9.63 -11.15 -3.48
N HIS A 231 9.42 -11.38 -4.79
CA HIS A 231 9.22 -12.72 -5.33
C HIS A 231 10.45 -13.62 -5.09
N GLY A 232 10.24 -14.76 -4.45
CA GLY A 232 11.31 -15.69 -4.08
C GLY A 232 12.08 -15.31 -2.81
N ILE A 233 11.84 -14.13 -2.24
CA ILE A 233 12.46 -13.64 -1.00
C ILE A 233 11.47 -13.72 0.15
N GLY A 234 10.26 -13.20 -0.04
CA GLY A 234 9.22 -13.11 0.97
C GLY A 234 8.03 -14.04 0.72
N LYS A 235 7.09 -14.02 1.64
CA LYS A 235 5.72 -14.55 1.47
C LYS A 235 4.80 -13.40 1.13
N THR A 236 4.16 -13.45 -0.02
CA THR A 236 3.35 -12.36 -0.55
C THR A 236 1.91 -12.80 -0.76
N PHE A 237 0.98 -11.91 -0.42
CA PHE A 237 -0.46 -12.16 -0.45
C PHE A 237 -1.16 -11.06 -1.23
N ARG A 238 -1.98 -11.45 -2.20
CA ARG A 238 -2.82 -10.55 -2.98
C ARG A 238 -4.25 -10.60 -2.48
N VAL A 239 -4.80 -9.46 -2.04
CA VAL A 239 -6.22 -9.36 -1.66
C VAL A 239 -7.04 -9.13 -2.91
N SER A 240 -8.02 -10.00 -3.20
CA SER A 240 -8.94 -9.83 -4.33
C SER A 240 -10.07 -10.86 -4.28
N GLU A 241 -11.27 -10.42 -4.58
CA GLU A 241 -12.43 -11.30 -4.78
C GLU A 241 -12.44 -12.02 -6.15
N LEU A 242 -11.58 -11.57 -7.09
CA LEU A 242 -11.52 -12.13 -8.44
C LEU A 242 -10.72 -13.44 -8.46
N PRO A 243 -11.36 -14.62 -8.65
CA PRO A 243 -10.69 -15.92 -8.57
C PRO A 243 -9.79 -16.20 -9.78
N THR A 244 -9.87 -15.37 -10.81
CA THR A 244 -9.08 -15.50 -12.06
C THR A 244 -7.92 -14.53 -12.14
N LEU A 245 -7.71 -13.72 -11.09
CA LEU A 245 -6.64 -12.73 -11.05
C LEU A 245 -5.27 -13.40 -11.21
N LYS A 246 -4.46 -12.86 -12.11
CA LYS A 246 -3.05 -13.23 -12.23
C LYS A 246 -2.21 -12.26 -11.40
N THR A 247 -1.27 -12.78 -10.63
CA THR A 247 -0.45 -12.04 -9.68
C THR A 247 0.94 -12.68 -9.56
N TYR A 248 1.92 -11.93 -9.09
CA TYR A 248 3.21 -12.45 -8.63
C TYR A 248 3.15 -13.01 -7.20
N ALA A 249 2.04 -12.83 -6.48
CA ALA A 249 1.89 -13.26 -5.09
C ALA A 249 1.95 -14.79 -4.93
N ASN A 250 2.39 -15.23 -3.75
CA ASN A 250 2.38 -16.64 -3.40
C ASN A 250 0.95 -17.16 -3.17
N TYR A 251 0.07 -16.30 -2.59
CA TYR A 251 -1.29 -16.65 -2.20
C TYR A 251 -2.25 -15.52 -2.50
N GLN A 252 -3.53 -15.85 -2.64
CA GLN A 252 -4.63 -14.91 -2.70
C GLN A 252 -5.46 -14.98 -1.41
N ILE A 253 -5.83 -13.82 -0.90
CA ILE A 253 -6.79 -13.61 0.20
C ILE A 253 -8.05 -13.01 -0.45
N LYS A 254 -9.24 -13.43 -0.03
CA LYS A 254 -10.46 -12.99 -0.69
C LYS A 254 -10.90 -11.60 -0.25
N THR A 255 -10.92 -11.34 1.05
CA THR A 255 -11.48 -10.09 1.61
C THR A 255 -10.56 -9.45 2.64
N VAL A 256 -10.85 -8.20 2.98
CA VAL A 256 -10.17 -7.44 4.03
C VAL A 256 -10.28 -8.12 5.39
N GLU A 257 -11.44 -8.73 5.72
CA GLU A 257 -11.63 -9.46 6.97
C GLU A 257 -10.70 -10.67 7.08
N GLU A 258 -10.46 -11.35 5.95
CA GLU A 258 -9.57 -12.51 5.91
C GLU A 258 -8.09 -12.12 6.07
N VAL A 259 -7.70 -10.86 5.82
CA VAL A 259 -6.36 -10.36 6.19
C VAL A 259 -6.19 -10.44 7.72
N GLY A 260 -7.25 -10.19 8.49
CA GLY A 260 -7.26 -10.41 9.94
C GLY A 260 -6.89 -11.84 10.34
N TRP A 261 -7.28 -12.86 9.55
CA TRP A 261 -6.90 -14.27 9.81
C TRP A 261 -5.40 -14.50 9.58
N LEU A 262 -4.81 -13.87 8.55
CA LEU A 262 -3.36 -13.93 8.35
C LEU A 262 -2.60 -13.31 9.53
N LEU A 263 -3.01 -12.11 9.97
CA LEU A 263 -2.38 -11.44 11.12
C LEU A 263 -2.51 -12.27 12.40
N LYS A 264 -3.67 -12.89 12.64
CA LYS A 264 -3.91 -13.83 13.74
C LYS A 264 -3.02 -15.06 13.63
N ALA A 265 -2.84 -15.62 12.44
CA ALA A 265 -1.93 -16.74 12.20
C ALA A 265 -0.48 -16.37 12.53
N ILE A 266 0.00 -15.19 12.10
CA ILE A 266 1.34 -14.70 12.44
C ILE A 266 1.47 -14.54 13.96
N GLN A 267 0.50 -13.95 14.64
CA GLN A 267 0.49 -13.80 16.10
C GLN A 267 0.60 -15.15 16.82
N ALA A 268 -0.13 -16.17 16.36
CA ALA A 268 -0.13 -17.49 16.96
C ALA A 268 1.26 -18.15 16.98
N TYR A 269 2.15 -17.85 16.01
CA TYR A 269 3.55 -18.32 16.03
C TYR A 269 4.34 -17.77 17.22
N TYR A 270 4.03 -16.56 17.68
CA TYR A 270 4.72 -15.90 18.79
C TYR A 270 4.09 -16.21 20.16
N GLU A 271 2.79 -16.57 20.19
CA GLU A 271 2.08 -16.88 21.46
C GLU A 271 2.29 -18.31 21.96
N LYS A 272 2.50 -19.28 21.05
CA LYS A 272 2.70 -20.71 21.41
C LYS A 272 3.85 -20.95 22.38
N LYS A 273 4.76 -19.98 22.59
CA LYS A 273 5.95 -20.07 23.44
C LYS A 273 5.88 -19.38 24.79
N LYS A 274 4.84 -18.60 25.08
CA LYS A 274 4.67 -18.09 26.45
C LYS A 274 4.12 -19.14 27.41
N LYS A 275 3.86 -20.36 26.91
CA LYS A 275 3.27 -21.48 27.67
C LYS A 275 4.22 -22.65 27.93
N VAL A 276 5.53 -22.51 27.67
CA VAL A 276 6.55 -23.54 28.03
C VAL A 276 7.52 -22.97 29.06
#